data_68909ad9477e85d5d154842661c10c8b
#
_entry.id   68909ad9477e85d5d154842661c10c8b
#
_cell.length_a   1.000
_cell.length_b   1.000
_cell.length_c   1.000
_cell.angle_alpha   90.00
_cell.angle_beta   90.00
_cell.angle_gamma   90.00
#
_symmetry.space_group_name_H-M   'P 1'
#
loop_
_entity.id
_entity.type
_entity.pdbx_description
1 polymer ?
#
loop_
_entity_poly.entity_id
_entity_poly.type
_entity_poly.pdbx_seq_one_letter_code
_entity_poly.pdbx_strand_id
1 'polypeptide(L)'
;MLKGKTVLLGITGSIAAYKIAYLASALHKLHADVHVLMTENATNFINPITFETLTGNKCLVDTFDRNFQFQVEHVSIAKKADVVMIAPASANVIGKIANGLADDMLTTTVMACRCQKIFAPAMNTAMYENPIVQDNIRKLNHYGYEVITPASGYLACGDTGAGKMPEPETLLEYILREAAFEKDLSGKKVLVTAGPTQEAIDPVRCLTNHSSGKMGYAIAKMAMLRGAEVTLVSGPTAIEPPLFVKVLPVTSARDMFEAVTGVSDQQDIIIKAAAVADYRPKQVSEDKVKKNDDQASIELERTDDILKYLGQHKKDGQFLCGFSMETKNMIGNSRAKLEKKNLDMVAANNLKVEGAGFQGDTNVLTLITQDEEVSLPLMSKEDAALKILDKIISLTK
;
A
#
# COMPACT_ATOMS: atom_id res chain seq x y z
N MET A 1 13.42 1.81 -1.23
CA MET A 1 12.55 1.82 -0.04
C MET A 1 13.19 1.15 1.18
N LEU A 2 13.93 0.01 1.03
CA LEU A 2 14.45 -0.76 2.16
C LEU A 2 15.96 -0.62 2.39
N LYS A 3 16.59 0.45 1.91
CA LYS A 3 18.03 0.69 2.13
C LYS A 3 18.32 0.84 3.62
N GLY A 4 19.27 0.03 4.13
CA GLY A 4 19.66 0.00 5.56
C GLY A 4 18.70 -0.79 6.44
N LYS A 5 17.71 -1.48 5.88
CA LYS A 5 16.78 -2.36 6.59
C LYS A 5 17.18 -3.82 6.44
N THR A 6 17.10 -4.56 7.53
CA THR A 6 17.41 -6.00 7.59
C THR A 6 16.11 -6.80 7.65
N VAL A 7 15.91 -7.66 6.67
CA VAL A 7 14.74 -8.55 6.55
C VAL A 7 15.18 -10.00 6.77
N LEU A 8 14.57 -10.68 7.74
CA LEU A 8 14.76 -12.11 7.93
C LEU A 8 13.64 -12.91 7.25
N LEU A 9 14.00 -13.81 6.36
CA LEU A 9 13.09 -14.77 5.74
C LEU A 9 13.26 -16.15 6.36
N GLY A 10 12.24 -16.63 7.04
CA GLY A 10 12.20 -17.99 7.60
C GLY A 10 11.48 -18.94 6.63
N ILE A 11 12.17 -19.94 6.10
CA ILE A 11 11.64 -20.88 5.12
C ILE A 11 11.47 -22.25 5.75
N THR A 12 10.25 -22.81 5.65
CA THR A 12 9.92 -24.11 6.23
C THR A 12 9.55 -25.12 5.17
N GLY A 13 9.43 -26.38 5.57
CA GLY A 13 9.17 -27.53 4.68
C GLY A 13 7.81 -27.49 4.02
N SER A 14 7.72 -26.83 2.87
CA SER A 14 6.53 -26.78 2.03
C SER A 14 6.93 -26.59 0.56
N ILE A 15 6.17 -27.15 -0.35
CA ILE A 15 6.37 -26.93 -1.80
C ILE A 15 6.34 -25.45 -2.17
N ALA A 16 5.63 -24.58 -1.42
CA ALA A 16 5.57 -23.15 -1.67
C ALA A 16 6.91 -22.42 -1.44
N ALA A 17 7.95 -23.10 -0.91
CA ALA A 17 9.28 -22.51 -0.69
C ALA A 17 9.92 -21.92 -1.95
N TYR A 18 9.66 -22.49 -3.14
CA TYR A 18 10.20 -21.95 -4.39
C TYR A 18 9.76 -20.52 -4.67
N LYS A 19 8.58 -20.12 -4.23
CA LYS A 19 8.05 -18.75 -4.41
C LYS A 19 8.86 -17.72 -3.65
N ILE A 20 9.51 -18.11 -2.55
CA ILE A 20 10.26 -17.18 -1.70
C ILE A 20 11.56 -16.70 -2.37
N ALA A 21 12.05 -17.43 -3.37
CA ALA A 21 13.14 -16.95 -4.20
C ALA A 21 12.78 -15.64 -4.93
N TYR A 22 11.54 -15.52 -5.41
CA TYR A 22 11.03 -14.26 -6.01
C TYR A 22 10.96 -13.12 -4.98
N LEU A 23 10.46 -13.42 -3.77
CA LEU A 23 10.40 -12.43 -2.69
C LEU A 23 11.81 -11.98 -2.28
N ALA A 24 12.75 -12.89 -2.10
CA ALA A 24 14.15 -12.56 -1.77
C ALA A 24 14.78 -11.67 -2.84
N SER A 25 14.58 -11.99 -4.12
CA SER A 25 15.04 -11.17 -5.25
C SER A 25 14.41 -9.77 -5.25
N ALA A 26 13.10 -9.66 -4.99
CA ALA A 26 12.39 -8.38 -4.93
C ALA A 26 12.90 -7.51 -3.77
N LEU A 27 13.11 -8.08 -2.60
CA LEU A 27 13.66 -7.39 -1.43
C LEU A 27 15.09 -6.89 -1.69
N HIS A 28 15.93 -7.72 -2.30
CA HIS A 28 17.30 -7.34 -2.68
C HIS A 28 17.31 -6.15 -3.68
N LYS A 29 16.41 -6.16 -4.68
CA LYS A 29 16.23 -5.03 -5.61
C LYS A 29 15.77 -3.73 -4.92
N LEU A 30 15.09 -3.84 -3.80
CA LEU A 30 14.70 -2.70 -2.95
C LEU A 30 15.80 -2.29 -1.96
N HIS A 31 17.00 -2.89 -2.09
CA HIS A 31 18.19 -2.64 -1.28
C HIS A 31 18.05 -3.06 0.20
N ALA A 32 17.24 -4.07 0.51
CA ALA A 32 17.22 -4.69 1.83
C ALA A 32 18.47 -5.57 2.05
N ASP A 33 18.95 -5.62 3.29
CA ASP A 33 19.86 -6.67 3.75
C ASP A 33 19.02 -7.90 4.10
N VAL A 34 19.02 -8.89 3.20
CA VAL A 34 18.13 -10.06 3.30
C VAL A 34 18.90 -11.24 3.84
N HIS A 35 18.51 -11.76 4.99
CA HIS A 35 19.04 -13.01 5.58
C HIS A 35 17.98 -14.10 5.52
N VAL A 36 18.40 -15.30 5.16
CA VAL A 36 17.52 -16.47 5.02
C VAL A 36 17.86 -17.54 6.03
N LEU A 37 16.84 -17.97 6.77
CA LEU A 37 16.87 -19.06 7.72
C LEU A 37 16.02 -20.21 7.17
N MET A 38 16.55 -21.40 7.08
CA MET A 38 15.81 -22.57 6.59
C MET A 38 15.74 -23.64 7.66
N THR A 39 14.58 -24.28 7.75
CA THR A 39 14.53 -25.56 8.48
C THR A 39 15.20 -26.66 7.63
N GLU A 40 15.69 -27.72 8.25
CA GLU A 40 16.24 -28.88 7.54
C GLU A 40 15.23 -29.43 6.51
N ASN A 41 13.95 -29.53 6.88
CA ASN A 41 12.90 -29.98 5.95
C ASN A 41 12.71 -29.05 4.75
N ALA A 42 13.02 -27.76 4.85
CA ALA A 42 12.91 -26.83 3.72
C ALA A 42 13.95 -27.13 2.63
N THR A 43 15.11 -27.66 2.98
CA THR A 43 16.17 -27.99 2.02
C THR A 43 15.81 -29.11 1.06
N ASN A 44 14.76 -29.89 1.38
CA ASN A 44 14.22 -30.89 0.47
C ASN A 44 13.39 -30.29 -0.68
N PHE A 45 12.94 -29.03 -0.55
CA PHE A 45 12.11 -28.34 -1.55
C PHE A 45 12.89 -27.32 -2.36
N ILE A 46 13.91 -26.68 -1.77
CA ILE A 46 14.75 -25.69 -2.41
C ILE A 46 16.15 -25.69 -1.76
N ASN A 47 17.18 -25.57 -2.60
CA ASN A 47 18.56 -25.62 -2.10
C ASN A 47 18.95 -24.25 -1.50
N PRO A 48 19.65 -24.21 -0.34
CA PRO A 48 20.18 -22.99 0.28
C PRO A 48 20.98 -22.09 -0.66
N ILE A 49 21.78 -22.64 -1.57
CA ILE A 49 22.56 -21.90 -2.58
C ILE A 49 21.72 -20.95 -3.42
N THR A 50 20.43 -21.27 -3.62
CA THR A 50 19.52 -20.37 -4.36
C THR A 50 19.40 -19.02 -3.65
N PHE A 51 19.23 -19.04 -2.34
CA PHE A 51 19.09 -17.83 -1.56
C PHE A 51 20.41 -17.11 -1.36
N GLU A 52 21.49 -17.83 -1.18
CA GLU A 52 22.85 -17.26 -1.10
C GLU A 52 23.20 -16.46 -2.36
N THR A 53 22.88 -17.03 -3.52
CA THR A 53 23.09 -16.37 -4.81
C THR A 53 22.23 -15.10 -4.96
N LEU A 54 20.98 -15.13 -4.49
CA LEU A 54 20.05 -14.00 -4.64
C LEU A 54 20.30 -12.86 -3.66
N THR A 55 20.80 -13.17 -2.46
CA THR A 55 20.92 -12.18 -1.38
C THR A 55 22.36 -11.73 -1.13
N GLY A 56 23.33 -12.53 -1.55
CA GLY A 56 24.75 -12.33 -1.22
C GLY A 56 25.10 -12.70 0.22
N ASN A 57 24.16 -13.22 1.00
CA ASN A 57 24.33 -13.64 2.39
C ASN A 57 24.27 -15.16 2.50
N LYS A 58 24.99 -15.72 3.47
CA LYS A 58 24.91 -17.15 3.79
C LYS A 58 23.49 -17.52 4.22
N CYS A 59 22.96 -18.62 3.69
CA CYS A 59 21.71 -19.21 4.15
C CYS A 59 21.94 -20.08 5.39
N LEU A 60 21.25 -19.81 6.47
CA LEU A 60 21.46 -20.45 7.76
C LEU A 60 20.49 -21.61 7.95
N VAL A 61 21.01 -22.82 8.11
CA VAL A 61 20.25 -24.05 8.31
C VAL A 61 20.58 -24.70 9.67
N ASP A 62 21.86 -24.85 9.97
CA ASP A 62 22.33 -25.51 11.18
C ASP A 62 22.72 -24.48 12.27
N THR A 63 22.20 -24.70 13.47
CA THR A 63 22.50 -23.87 14.65
C THR A 63 23.95 -24.00 15.08
N PHE A 64 24.59 -25.14 14.82
CA PHE A 64 25.94 -25.50 15.29
C PHE A 64 26.95 -25.66 14.15
N ASP A 65 26.77 -24.96 13.04
CA ASP A 65 27.74 -24.92 11.95
C ASP A 65 29.11 -24.41 12.47
N ARG A 66 30.13 -25.28 12.44
CA ARG A 66 31.48 -25.00 13.00
C ARG A 66 32.35 -24.14 12.08
N ASN A 67 31.91 -23.80 10.90
CA ASN A 67 32.65 -22.99 9.93
C ASN A 67 32.36 -21.47 10.08
N PHE A 68 31.97 -21.01 11.25
CA PHE A 68 31.61 -19.61 11.47
C PHE A 68 32.66 -18.86 12.32
N GLN A 69 32.69 -17.55 12.17
CA GLN A 69 33.42 -16.63 13.01
C GLN A 69 32.74 -16.53 14.39
N PHE A 70 33.55 -16.26 15.45
CA PHE A 70 33.20 -16.27 16.89
C PHE A 70 32.06 -15.36 17.34
N GLN A 71 30.94 -15.30 16.59
CA GLN A 71 29.71 -14.61 17.00
C GLN A 71 28.57 -15.60 16.98
N VAL A 72 27.72 -15.52 17.99
CA VAL A 72 26.47 -16.31 18.06
C VAL A 72 25.52 -15.79 16.99
N GLU A 73 25.55 -16.40 15.80
CA GLU A 73 24.91 -15.91 14.58
C GLU A 73 23.43 -15.60 14.80
N HIS A 74 22.66 -16.51 15.41
CA HIS A 74 21.23 -16.30 15.66
C HIS A 74 20.93 -15.07 16.52
N VAL A 75 21.80 -14.75 17.51
CA VAL A 75 21.64 -13.56 18.35
C VAL A 75 22.02 -12.28 17.60
N SER A 76 23.10 -12.34 16.82
CA SER A 76 23.57 -11.19 16.04
C SER A 76 22.53 -10.76 15.00
N ILE A 77 22.00 -11.72 14.25
CA ILE A 77 20.98 -11.47 13.22
C ILE A 77 19.65 -11.04 13.84
N ALA A 78 19.21 -11.68 14.93
CA ALA A 78 18.01 -11.31 15.64
C ALA A 78 18.01 -9.85 16.14
N LYS A 79 19.18 -9.32 16.55
CA LYS A 79 19.31 -7.92 16.98
C LYS A 79 19.26 -6.91 15.82
N LYS A 80 19.66 -7.32 14.61
CA LYS A 80 19.68 -6.45 13.43
C LYS A 80 18.34 -6.40 12.70
N ALA A 81 17.48 -7.42 12.89
CA ALA A 81 16.27 -7.57 12.15
C ALA A 81 15.28 -6.42 12.38
N ASP A 82 14.82 -5.79 11.31
CA ASP A 82 13.70 -4.83 11.30
C ASP A 82 12.35 -5.56 11.18
N VAL A 83 12.31 -6.70 10.50
CA VAL A 83 11.12 -7.54 10.34
C VAL A 83 11.51 -8.99 10.08
N VAL A 84 10.68 -9.92 10.56
CA VAL A 84 10.80 -11.36 10.28
C VAL A 84 9.56 -11.80 9.49
N MET A 85 9.75 -12.47 8.36
CA MET A 85 8.69 -13.14 7.59
C MET A 85 8.97 -14.63 7.56
N ILE A 86 8.07 -15.44 8.14
CA ILE A 86 8.10 -16.90 8.02
C ILE A 86 7.18 -17.30 6.86
N ALA A 87 7.77 -17.63 5.75
CA ALA A 87 7.06 -17.96 4.51
C ALA A 87 7.86 -18.98 3.68
N PRO A 88 7.27 -20.12 3.34
CA PRO A 88 6.02 -20.66 3.87
C PRO A 88 6.12 -21.02 5.36
N ALA A 89 5.04 -20.78 6.13
CA ALA A 89 4.95 -21.22 7.52
C ALA A 89 4.16 -22.55 7.61
N SER A 90 4.88 -23.65 7.87
CA SER A 90 4.25 -24.96 8.06
C SER A 90 3.57 -25.06 9.42
N ALA A 91 2.58 -25.96 9.55
CA ALA A 91 1.90 -26.25 10.81
C ALA A 91 2.88 -26.61 11.94
N ASN A 92 3.97 -27.33 11.63
CA ASN A 92 5.01 -27.68 12.57
C ASN A 92 5.69 -26.44 13.17
N VAL A 93 6.15 -25.50 12.32
CA VAL A 93 6.85 -24.30 12.80
C VAL A 93 5.90 -23.34 13.52
N ILE A 94 4.66 -23.20 13.03
CA ILE A 94 3.61 -22.46 13.76
C ILE A 94 3.42 -23.04 15.16
N GLY A 95 3.28 -24.37 15.27
CA GLY A 95 3.13 -25.05 16.54
C GLY A 95 4.34 -24.88 17.47
N LYS A 96 5.55 -25.02 16.95
CA LYS A 96 6.80 -24.83 17.72
C LYS A 96 6.86 -23.41 18.31
N ILE A 97 6.74 -22.40 17.48
CA ILE A 97 6.88 -21.01 17.93
C ILE A 97 5.75 -20.61 18.88
N ALA A 98 4.50 -21.05 18.61
CA ALA A 98 3.35 -20.80 19.49
C ALA A 98 3.54 -21.40 20.89
N ASN A 99 4.34 -22.47 21.03
CA ASN A 99 4.60 -23.14 22.29
C ASN A 99 6.03 -22.90 22.84
N GLY A 100 6.79 -21.97 22.27
CA GLY A 100 8.11 -21.58 22.77
C GLY A 100 9.21 -22.60 22.51
N LEU A 101 9.03 -23.51 21.55
CA LEU A 101 10.04 -24.48 21.15
C LEU A 101 11.05 -23.84 20.19
N ALA A 102 12.33 -23.91 20.55
CA ALA A 102 13.44 -23.32 19.83
C ALA A 102 14.57 -24.36 19.67
N ASP A 103 14.31 -25.37 18.85
CA ASP A 103 15.16 -26.57 18.68
C ASP A 103 15.92 -26.60 17.36
N ASP A 104 15.78 -25.55 16.53
CA ASP A 104 16.50 -25.37 15.27
C ASP A 104 16.93 -23.89 15.08
N MET A 105 17.77 -23.63 14.05
CA MET A 105 18.29 -22.28 13.77
C MET A 105 17.20 -21.25 13.54
N LEU A 106 16.15 -21.60 12.81
CA LEU A 106 15.03 -20.72 12.51
C LEU A 106 14.25 -20.36 13.78
N THR A 107 13.78 -21.35 14.51
CA THR A 107 12.95 -21.14 15.70
C THR A 107 13.71 -20.43 16.81
N THR A 108 15.00 -20.75 17.01
CA THR A 108 15.87 -20.08 17.97
C THR A 108 16.04 -18.60 17.62
N THR A 109 16.32 -18.28 16.35
CA THR A 109 16.48 -16.89 15.90
C THR A 109 15.19 -16.10 16.04
N VAL A 110 14.06 -16.66 15.61
CA VAL A 110 12.74 -16.01 15.70
C VAL A 110 12.37 -15.67 17.15
N MET A 111 12.65 -16.59 18.09
CA MET A 111 12.43 -16.36 19.52
C MET A 111 13.31 -15.24 20.10
N ALA A 112 14.50 -15.04 19.56
CA ALA A 112 15.42 -13.98 19.97
C ALA A 112 15.08 -12.59 19.35
N CYS A 113 14.32 -12.54 18.26
CA CYS A 113 13.95 -11.30 17.58
C CYS A 113 12.96 -10.45 18.41
N ARG A 114 13.15 -9.12 18.40
CA ARG A 114 12.24 -8.15 19.04
C ARG A 114 11.33 -7.42 18.07
N CYS A 115 11.67 -7.45 16.78
CA CYS A 115 10.89 -6.85 15.71
C CYS A 115 9.58 -7.62 15.44
N GLN A 116 8.72 -7.05 14.58
CA GLN A 116 7.48 -7.70 14.15
C GLN A 116 7.78 -9.02 13.42
N LYS A 117 6.94 -10.01 13.68
CA LYS A 117 7.01 -11.34 13.10
C LYS A 117 5.73 -11.64 12.36
N ILE A 118 5.87 -12.00 11.10
CA ILE A 118 4.75 -12.25 10.18
C ILE A 118 4.85 -13.67 9.68
N PHE A 119 3.74 -14.40 9.72
CA PHE A 119 3.64 -15.79 9.30
C PHE A 119 2.72 -15.91 8.09
N ALA A 120 3.19 -16.55 7.04
CA ALA A 120 2.38 -16.91 5.86
C ALA A 120 2.13 -18.42 5.83
N PRO A 121 1.01 -18.90 6.41
CA PRO A 121 0.70 -20.33 6.46
C PRO A 121 0.65 -20.96 5.07
N ALA A 122 1.19 -22.18 4.96
CA ALA A 122 1.18 -22.98 3.74
C ALA A 122 1.08 -24.46 4.10
N MET A 123 -0.12 -25.02 3.95
CA MET A 123 -0.41 -26.41 4.28
C MET A 123 -1.69 -26.88 3.60
N ASN A 124 -1.96 -28.19 3.65
CA ASN A 124 -3.24 -28.76 3.22
C ASN A 124 -4.41 -28.15 4.01
N THR A 125 -5.58 -28.06 3.39
CA THR A 125 -6.79 -27.45 3.97
C THR A 125 -7.17 -28.09 5.30
N ALA A 126 -7.21 -29.45 5.36
CA ALA A 126 -7.55 -30.15 6.59
C ALA A 126 -6.56 -29.87 7.73
N MET A 127 -5.27 -29.69 7.41
CA MET A 127 -4.27 -29.26 8.39
C MET A 127 -4.52 -27.82 8.86
N TYR A 128 -4.84 -26.92 7.93
CA TYR A 128 -5.11 -25.52 8.27
C TYR A 128 -6.36 -25.39 9.15
N GLU A 129 -7.43 -26.14 8.82
CA GLU A 129 -8.69 -26.14 9.56
C GLU A 129 -8.62 -26.95 10.88
N ASN A 130 -7.54 -27.69 11.11
CA ASN A 130 -7.38 -28.46 12.34
C ASN A 130 -7.46 -27.54 13.57
N PRO A 131 -8.32 -27.86 14.57
CA PRO A 131 -8.52 -27.01 15.75
C PRO A 131 -7.22 -26.68 16.49
N ILE A 132 -6.26 -27.59 16.57
CA ILE A 132 -4.97 -27.38 17.24
C ILE A 132 -4.14 -26.35 16.46
N VAL A 133 -4.15 -26.42 15.12
CA VAL A 133 -3.44 -25.44 14.29
C VAL A 133 -4.09 -24.06 14.41
N GLN A 134 -5.42 -23.99 14.41
CA GLN A 134 -6.15 -22.75 14.61
C GLN A 134 -5.92 -22.16 16.01
N ASP A 135 -5.81 -22.99 17.05
CA ASP A 135 -5.44 -22.54 18.40
C ASP A 135 -4.03 -21.95 18.43
N ASN A 136 -3.06 -22.59 17.78
CA ASN A 136 -1.70 -22.09 17.68
C ASN A 136 -1.66 -20.75 16.92
N ILE A 137 -2.44 -20.58 15.86
CA ILE A 137 -2.56 -19.33 15.11
C ILE A 137 -3.15 -18.23 16.02
N ARG A 138 -4.25 -18.51 16.73
CA ARG A 138 -4.84 -17.57 17.69
C ARG A 138 -3.84 -17.18 18.78
N LYS A 139 -3.05 -18.13 19.27
CA LYS A 139 -2.03 -17.90 20.28
C LYS A 139 -0.92 -16.97 19.76
N LEU A 140 -0.43 -17.17 18.52
CA LEU A 140 0.53 -16.27 17.89
C LEU A 140 -0.02 -14.85 17.78
N ASN A 141 -1.25 -14.69 17.29
CA ASN A 141 -1.91 -13.38 17.19
C ASN A 141 -2.09 -12.72 18.56
N HIS A 142 -2.44 -13.48 19.60
CA HIS A 142 -2.56 -12.98 20.97
C HIS A 142 -1.25 -12.37 21.50
N TYR A 143 -0.11 -12.96 21.13
CA TYR A 143 1.21 -12.45 21.50
C TYR A 143 1.76 -11.37 20.54
N GLY A 144 0.92 -10.82 19.67
CA GLY A 144 1.27 -9.71 18.77
C GLY A 144 2.01 -10.13 17.50
N TYR A 145 2.10 -11.43 17.21
CA TYR A 145 2.60 -11.90 15.92
C TYR A 145 1.48 -11.80 14.89
N GLU A 146 1.80 -11.53 13.66
CA GLU A 146 0.80 -11.44 12.61
C GLU A 146 0.77 -12.72 11.78
N VAL A 147 -0.39 -13.35 11.69
CA VAL A 147 -0.58 -14.52 10.84
C VAL A 147 -1.48 -14.13 9.66
N ILE A 148 -0.89 -14.12 8.47
CA ILE A 148 -1.60 -13.78 7.23
C ILE A 148 -2.64 -14.87 6.95
N THR A 149 -3.86 -14.49 6.64
CA THR A 149 -4.86 -15.44 6.19
C THR A 149 -4.44 -16.05 4.85
N PRO A 150 -4.30 -17.37 4.76
CA PRO A 150 -3.91 -18.00 3.51
C PRO A 150 -4.99 -17.80 2.44
N ALA A 151 -4.56 -17.75 1.18
CA ALA A 151 -5.48 -17.72 0.06
C ALA A 151 -6.24 -19.04 -0.07
N SER A 152 -7.44 -18.97 -0.65
CA SER A 152 -8.21 -20.13 -1.06
C SER A 152 -7.95 -20.44 -2.53
N GLY A 153 -7.94 -21.72 -2.90
CA GLY A 153 -7.76 -22.16 -4.29
C GLY A 153 -7.28 -23.58 -4.40
N TYR A 154 -6.85 -23.96 -5.59
CA TYR A 154 -6.29 -25.27 -5.87
C TYR A 154 -4.92 -25.43 -5.22
N LEU A 155 -4.74 -26.48 -4.44
CA LEU A 155 -3.53 -26.84 -3.73
C LEU A 155 -2.73 -27.90 -4.47
N ALA A 156 -1.43 -27.99 -4.20
CA ALA A 156 -0.55 -28.96 -4.84
C ALA A 156 -0.92 -30.43 -4.54
N CYS A 157 -1.68 -30.70 -3.48
CA CYS A 157 -2.21 -32.03 -3.18
C CYS A 157 -3.47 -32.40 -3.97
N GLY A 158 -3.99 -31.52 -4.82
CA GLY A 158 -5.21 -31.74 -5.60
C GLY A 158 -6.50 -31.26 -4.92
N ASP A 159 -6.43 -30.82 -3.67
CA ASP A 159 -7.58 -30.28 -2.94
C ASP A 159 -7.84 -28.81 -3.31
N THR A 160 -9.06 -28.35 -3.07
CA THR A 160 -9.43 -26.94 -3.19
C THR A 160 -9.90 -26.43 -1.83
N GLY A 161 -9.32 -25.33 -1.35
CA GLY A 161 -9.68 -24.75 -0.07
C GLY A 161 -8.67 -23.73 0.45
N ALA A 162 -8.80 -23.37 1.73
CA ALA A 162 -7.84 -22.50 2.41
C ALA A 162 -6.53 -23.24 2.72
N GLY A 163 -5.41 -22.54 2.72
CA GLY A 163 -4.09 -23.12 3.04
C GLY A 163 -3.00 -22.76 2.02
N LYS A 164 -3.36 -22.08 0.93
CA LYS A 164 -2.42 -21.60 -0.09
C LYS A 164 -1.70 -20.34 0.42
N MET A 165 -0.38 -20.39 0.45
CA MET A 165 0.42 -19.20 0.75
C MET A 165 0.09 -18.06 -0.22
N PRO A 166 -0.09 -16.82 0.24
CA PRO A 166 -0.24 -15.66 -0.63
C PRO A 166 0.92 -15.52 -1.61
N GLU A 167 0.70 -14.78 -2.69
CA GLU A 167 1.74 -14.57 -3.69
C GLU A 167 2.87 -13.67 -3.16
N PRO A 168 4.10 -13.77 -3.70
CA PRO A 168 5.26 -13.02 -3.21
C PRO A 168 5.04 -11.51 -3.16
N GLU A 169 4.27 -10.96 -4.09
CA GLU A 169 3.91 -9.54 -4.15
C GLU A 169 3.09 -9.11 -2.93
N THR A 170 2.15 -9.95 -2.50
CA THR A 170 1.37 -9.72 -1.28
C THR A 170 2.26 -9.76 -0.04
N LEU A 171 3.15 -10.76 0.05
CA LEU A 171 4.10 -10.88 1.17
C LEU A 171 5.05 -9.68 1.24
N LEU A 172 5.47 -9.15 0.09
CA LEU A 172 6.28 -7.94 0.01
C LEU A 172 5.57 -6.73 0.61
N GLU A 173 4.28 -6.54 0.34
CA GLU A 173 3.51 -5.42 0.90
C GLU A 173 3.42 -5.49 2.44
N TYR A 174 3.33 -6.69 3.05
CA TYR A 174 3.42 -6.85 4.50
C TYR A 174 4.78 -6.42 5.05
N ILE A 175 5.88 -6.81 4.38
CA ILE A 175 7.23 -6.42 4.77
C ILE A 175 7.43 -4.90 4.63
N LEU A 176 6.98 -4.32 3.52
CA LEU A 176 7.06 -2.88 3.28
C LEU A 176 6.27 -2.10 4.33
N ARG A 177 5.07 -2.55 4.68
CA ARG A 177 4.26 -1.92 5.72
C ARG A 177 5.04 -1.85 7.04
N GLU A 178 5.79 -2.88 7.42
CA GLU A 178 6.53 -2.87 8.69
C GLU A 178 7.85 -2.07 8.61
N ALA A 179 8.64 -2.28 7.55
CA ALA A 179 10.05 -1.88 7.54
C ALA A 179 10.38 -0.66 6.67
N ALA A 180 9.51 -0.26 5.69
CA ALA A 180 9.93 0.70 4.68
C ALA A 180 10.20 2.12 5.22
N PHE A 181 9.38 2.60 6.15
CA PHE A 181 9.45 3.97 6.65
C PHE A 181 9.24 4.04 8.18
N GLU A 182 9.69 5.14 8.78
CA GLU A 182 9.27 5.51 10.14
C GLU A 182 7.76 5.74 10.18
N LYS A 183 7.13 5.41 11.32
CA LYS A 183 5.68 5.51 11.50
C LYS A 183 5.27 6.91 12.03
N ASP A 184 5.76 7.94 11.38
CA ASP A 184 5.57 9.34 11.77
C ASP A 184 4.15 9.90 11.52
N LEU A 185 3.31 9.13 10.82
CA LEU A 185 1.87 9.35 10.70
C LEU A 185 1.04 8.41 11.58
N SER A 186 1.68 7.69 12.53
CA SER A 186 0.95 6.82 13.45
C SER A 186 -0.11 7.58 14.24
N GLY A 187 -1.32 7.02 14.32
CA GLY A 187 -2.47 7.64 14.99
C GLY A 187 -3.16 8.75 14.18
N LYS A 188 -2.67 9.09 12.98
CA LYS A 188 -3.30 10.04 12.06
C LYS A 188 -4.27 9.35 11.11
N LYS A 189 -5.44 9.96 10.90
CA LYS A 189 -6.43 9.56 9.91
C LYS A 189 -6.29 10.41 8.66
N VAL A 190 -6.03 9.75 7.53
CA VAL A 190 -5.75 10.41 6.25
C VAL A 190 -6.82 10.00 5.23
N LEU A 191 -7.54 10.98 4.72
CA LEU A 191 -8.48 10.80 3.61
C LEU A 191 -7.81 11.21 2.30
N VAL A 192 -7.80 10.31 1.34
CA VAL A 192 -7.31 10.59 -0.02
C VAL A 192 -8.43 10.36 -1.01
N THR A 193 -8.63 11.27 -1.97
CA THR A 193 -9.50 11.01 -3.11
C THR A 193 -8.67 10.71 -4.35
N ALA A 194 -9.12 9.77 -5.19
CA ALA A 194 -8.40 9.32 -6.37
C ALA A 194 -9.33 8.99 -7.54
N GLY A 195 -8.73 8.85 -8.73
CA GLY A 195 -9.46 8.49 -9.94
C GLY A 195 -10.28 9.61 -10.54
N PRO A 196 -10.89 9.37 -11.70
CA PRO A 196 -11.89 10.25 -12.29
C PRO A 196 -13.28 9.96 -11.72
N THR A 197 -14.20 10.91 -11.80
CA THR A 197 -15.64 10.61 -11.73
C THR A 197 -16.19 10.35 -13.13
N GLN A 198 -17.31 9.66 -13.20
CA GLN A 198 -18.03 9.34 -14.43
C GLN A 198 -19.46 9.82 -14.30
N GLU A 199 -19.84 10.76 -15.15
CA GLU A 199 -21.17 11.35 -15.15
C GLU A 199 -22.00 10.74 -16.29
N ALA A 200 -22.98 9.93 -15.94
CA ALA A 200 -23.77 9.19 -16.92
C ALA A 200 -24.53 10.13 -17.88
N ILE A 201 -24.48 9.83 -19.16
CA ILE A 201 -25.34 10.40 -20.20
C ILE A 201 -26.55 9.49 -20.41
N ASP A 202 -26.25 8.19 -20.45
CA ASP A 202 -27.21 7.09 -20.58
C ASP A 202 -26.58 5.81 -19.97
N PRO A 203 -27.25 4.65 -19.97
CA PRO A 203 -26.66 3.42 -19.38
C PRO A 203 -25.35 2.93 -20.02
N VAL A 204 -24.95 3.52 -21.16
CA VAL A 204 -23.79 3.04 -21.95
C VAL A 204 -22.65 4.08 -22.00
N ARG A 205 -22.96 5.38 -21.91
CA ARG A 205 -22.00 6.47 -22.13
C ARG A 205 -21.95 7.41 -20.93
N CYS A 206 -20.75 7.92 -20.66
CA CYS A 206 -20.51 8.90 -19.61
C CYS A 206 -19.54 10.00 -20.07
N LEU A 207 -19.57 11.13 -19.36
CA LEU A 207 -18.52 12.14 -19.36
C LEU A 207 -17.53 11.81 -18.25
N THR A 208 -16.24 11.87 -18.54
CA THR A 208 -15.19 11.57 -17.55
C THR A 208 -13.90 12.31 -17.86
N ASN A 209 -13.00 12.37 -16.90
CA ASN A 209 -11.65 12.91 -17.04
C ASN A 209 -10.64 11.79 -17.40
N HIS A 210 -9.53 12.16 -18.04
CA HIS A 210 -8.44 11.21 -18.39
C HIS A 210 -7.59 10.76 -17.22
N SER A 211 -8.01 10.98 -15.98
CA SER A 211 -7.25 10.60 -14.79
C SER A 211 -7.13 9.08 -14.66
N SER A 212 -5.92 8.60 -14.39
CA SER A 212 -5.66 7.18 -14.09
C SER A 212 -5.80 6.83 -12.61
N GLY A 213 -5.87 7.81 -11.71
CA GLY A 213 -5.87 7.61 -10.25
C GLY A 213 -4.51 7.36 -9.62
N LYS A 214 -3.45 7.09 -10.40
CA LYS A 214 -2.11 6.68 -9.90
C LYS A 214 -1.54 7.59 -8.80
N MET A 215 -1.72 8.91 -8.90
CA MET A 215 -1.17 9.84 -7.89
C MET A 215 -1.85 9.67 -6.53
N GLY A 216 -3.20 9.63 -6.51
CA GLY A 216 -3.95 9.43 -5.27
C GLY A 216 -3.67 8.07 -4.63
N TYR A 217 -3.53 7.02 -5.44
CA TYR A 217 -3.14 5.68 -4.98
C TYR A 217 -1.73 5.66 -4.39
N ALA A 218 -0.78 6.35 -5.02
CA ALA A 218 0.58 6.49 -4.48
C ALA A 218 0.59 7.23 -3.14
N ILE A 219 -0.19 8.32 -3.00
CA ILE A 219 -0.32 9.05 -1.73
C ILE A 219 -0.93 8.15 -0.65
N ALA A 220 -2.01 7.44 -0.97
CA ALA A 220 -2.66 6.53 -0.02
C ALA A 220 -1.70 5.42 0.44
N LYS A 221 -0.94 4.82 -0.49
CA LYS A 221 0.08 3.81 -0.18
C LYS A 221 1.18 4.37 0.72
N MET A 222 1.76 5.51 0.36
CA MET A 222 2.86 6.10 1.14
C MET A 222 2.41 6.55 2.53
N ALA A 223 1.19 7.10 2.66
CA ALA A 223 0.62 7.46 3.97
C ALA A 223 0.42 6.22 4.85
N MET A 224 -0.11 5.12 4.30
CA MET A 224 -0.28 3.84 5.00
C MET A 224 1.08 3.25 5.42
N LEU A 225 2.09 3.27 4.54
CA LEU A 225 3.44 2.79 4.87
C LEU A 225 4.10 3.62 5.99
N ARG A 226 3.72 4.88 6.15
CA ARG A 226 4.14 5.78 7.25
C ARG A 226 3.27 5.66 8.49
N GLY A 227 2.35 4.69 8.55
CA GLY A 227 1.58 4.33 9.73
C GLY A 227 0.23 5.04 9.88
N ALA A 228 -0.25 5.78 8.87
CA ALA A 228 -1.56 6.40 8.89
C ALA A 228 -2.69 5.37 8.76
N GLU A 229 -3.84 5.67 9.38
CA GLU A 229 -5.12 5.04 9.05
C GLU A 229 -5.70 5.74 7.81
N VAL A 230 -5.64 5.04 6.65
CA VAL A 230 -5.97 5.66 5.36
C VAL A 230 -7.35 5.24 4.87
N THR A 231 -8.17 6.22 4.50
CA THR A 231 -9.40 6.04 3.73
C THR A 231 -9.20 6.60 2.33
N LEU A 232 -9.36 5.77 1.30
CA LEU A 232 -9.25 6.11 -0.11
C LEU A 232 -10.65 6.14 -0.74
N VAL A 233 -11.14 7.32 -1.09
CA VAL A 233 -12.38 7.48 -1.88
C VAL A 233 -11.97 7.49 -3.36
N SER A 234 -12.34 6.44 -4.09
CA SER A 234 -11.88 6.26 -5.47
C SER A 234 -13.01 6.18 -6.47
N GLY A 235 -12.93 7.03 -7.48
CA GLY A 235 -13.66 6.83 -8.73
C GLY A 235 -13.12 5.61 -9.49
N PRO A 236 -13.76 5.22 -10.62
CA PRO A 236 -13.37 4.03 -11.38
C PRO A 236 -11.94 4.12 -11.91
N THR A 237 -11.13 3.13 -11.60
CA THR A 237 -9.74 2.97 -12.08
C THR A 237 -9.48 1.51 -12.43
N ALA A 238 -8.42 1.27 -13.22
CA ALA A 238 -7.91 -0.06 -13.51
C ALA A 238 -6.77 -0.49 -12.55
N ILE A 239 -6.52 0.28 -11.48
CA ILE A 239 -5.43 0.04 -10.53
C ILE A 239 -6.01 -0.70 -9.34
N GLU A 240 -5.35 -1.77 -8.92
CA GLU A 240 -5.68 -2.45 -7.67
C GLU A 240 -5.38 -1.56 -6.46
N PRO A 241 -6.31 -1.47 -5.51
CA PRO A 241 -6.11 -0.68 -4.31
C PRO A 241 -4.91 -1.18 -3.49
N PRO A 242 -4.14 -0.28 -2.83
CA PRO A 242 -3.10 -0.70 -1.91
C PRO A 242 -3.68 -1.54 -0.77
N LEU A 243 -2.97 -2.59 -0.37
CA LEU A 243 -3.32 -3.35 0.82
C LEU A 243 -3.34 -2.43 2.07
N PHE A 244 -4.11 -2.80 3.07
CA PHE A 244 -4.24 -2.08 4.36
C PHE A 244 -4.86 -0.69 4.28
N VAL A 245 -5.44 -0.32 3.14
CA VAL A 245 -6.17 0.94 2.94
C VAL A 245 -7.67 0.64 2.88
N LYS A 246 -8.47 1.41 3.62
CA LYS A 246 -9.93 1.34 3.52
C LYS A 246 -10.38 2.04 2.24
N VAL A 247 -10.99 1.30 1.32
CA VAL A 247 -11.47 1.86 0.05
C VAL A 247 -12.97 2.10 0.09
N LEU A 248 -13.38 3.30 -0.33
CA LEU A 248 -14.77 3.67 -0.58
C LEU A 248 -14.93 3.91 -2.09
N PRO A 249 -15.46 2.93 -2.85
CA PRO A 249 -15.66 3.09 -4.29
C PRO A 249 -16.84 4.02 -4.55
N VAL A 250 -16.66 4.91 -5.52
CA VAL A 250 -17.69 5.86 -5.98
C VAL A 250 -17.68 5.91 -7.50
N THR A 251 -18.74 6.43 -8.11
CA THR A 251 -18.83 6.55 -9.56
C THR A 251 -18.93 8.01 -9.99
N SER A 252 -19.88 8.73 -9.47
CA SER A 252 -20.17 10.12 -9.87
C SER A 252 -19.52 11.15 -8.94
N ALA A 253 -19.52 12.41 -9.37
CA ALA A 253 -19.11 13.54 -8.53
C ALA A 253 -19.98 13.65 -7.28
N ARG A 254 -21.27 13.33 -7.39
CA ARG A 254 -22.21 13.33 -6.27
C ARG A 254 -21.85 12.23 -5.26
N ASP A 255 -21.61 11.00 -5.73
CA ASP A 255 -21.21 9.90 -4.84
C ASP A 255 -19.92 10.25 -4.10
N MET A 256 -18.96 10.86 -4.81
CA MET A 256 -17.68 11.28 -4.20
C MET A 256 -17.90 12.40 -3.18
N PHE A 257 -18.79 13.35 -3.44
CA PHE A 257 -19.15 14.40 -2.50
C PHE A 257 -19.75 13.79 -1.22
N GLU A 258 -20.75 12.92 -1.36
CA GLU A 258 -21.43 12.27 -0.22
C GLU A 258 -20.44 11.38 0.59
N ALA A 259 -19.60 10.58 -0.09
CA ALA A 259 -18.61 9.73 0.58
C ALA A 259 -17.56 10.55 1.33
N VAL A 260 -17.04 11.62 0.73
CA VAL A 260 -16.02 12.48 1.36
C VAL A 260 -16.60 13.24 2.55
N THR A 261 -17.74 13.89 2.38
CA THR A 261 -18.37 14.69 3.45
C THR A 261 -18.82 13.84 4.62
N GLY A 262 -19.28 12.60 4.35
CA GLY A 262 -19.70 11.65 5.38
C GLY A 262 -18.57 11.19 6.33
N VAL A 263 -17.30 11.34 5.94
CA VAL A 263 -16.16 10.90 6.75
C VAL A 263 -15.16 12.01 7.07
N SER A 264 -15.27 13.18 6.44
CA SER A 264 -14.28 14.28 6.53
C SER A 264 -14.07 14.76 7.97
N ASP A 265 -15.10 14.79 8.77
CA ASP A 265 -15.08 15.26 10.15
C ASP A 265 -14.16 14.46 11.10
N GLN A 266 -13.83 13.24 10.72
CA GLN A 266 -13.00 12.32 11.50
C GLN A 266 -11.55 12.26 11.00
N GLN A 267 -11.21 13.06 9.98
CA GLN A 267 -9.89 13.00 9.36
C GLN A 267 -8.98 14.11 9.87
N ASP A 268 -7.72 13.79 10.13
CA ASP A 268 -6.68 14.77 10.46
C ASP A 268 -6.13 15.45 9.20
N ILE A 269 -5.98 14.69 8.12
CA ILE A 269 -5.42 15.15 6.85
C ILE A 269 -6.33 14.73 5.71
N ILE A 270 -6.69 15.68 4.84
CA ILE A 270 -7.48 15.43 3.65
C ILE A 270 -6.70 15.84 2.41
N ILE A 271 -6.49 14.91 1.49
CA ILE A 271 -5.76 15.15 0.24
C ILE A 271 -6.66 14.86 -0.95
N LYS A 272 -7.13 15.92 -1.61
CA LYS A 272 -8.05 15.81 -2.74
C LYS A 272 -7.28 15.72 -4.06
N ALA A 273 -6.95 14.50 -4.49
CA ALA A 273 -6.21 14.22 -5.74
C ALA A 273 -7.09 13.68 -6.88
N ALA A 274 -8.37 13.40 -6.64
CA ALA A 274 -9.31 12.96 -7.65
C ALA A 274 -9.57 14.03 -8.72
N ALA A 275 -9.80 13.59 -9.95
CA ALA A 275 -10.25 14.42 -11.05
C ALA A 275 -11.80 14.37 -11.14
N VAL A 276 -12.44 15.17 -10.32
CA VAL A 276 -13.90 15.28 -10.27
C VAL A 276 -14.38 16.13 -11.44
N ALA A 277 -15.46 15.70 -12.09
CA ALA A 277 -16.09 16.48 -13.15
C ALA A 277 -16.75 17.74 -12.57
N ASP A 278 -16.50 18.91 -13.17
CA ASP A 278 -17.11 20.19 -12.79
C ASP A 278 -18.56 20.31 -13.30
N TYR A 279 -18.94 19.49 -14.30
CA TYR A 279 -20.23 19.46 -14.93
C TYR A 279 -20.73 18.04 -15.11
N ARG A 280 -22.06 17.86 -15.02
CA ARG A 280 -22.76 16.61 -15.31
C ARG A 280 -23.94 16.86 -16.25
N PRO A 281 -24.43 15.84 -16.97
CA PRO A 281 -25.70 15.96 -17.70
C PRO A 281 -26.82 16.30 -16.74
N LYS A 282 -27.63 17.32 -17.10
CA LYS A 282 -28.77 17.72 -16.30
C LYS A 282 -29.88 16.66 -16.30
N GLN A 283 -29.97 15.90 -17.38
CA GLN A 283 -30.89 14.76 -17.53
C GLN A 283 -30.10 13.56 -18.00
N VAL A 284 -30.28 12.44 -17.32
CA VAL A 284 -29.73 11.14 -17.70
C VAL A 284 -30.83 10.34 -18.37
N SER A 285 -30.57 9.85 -19.57
CA SER A 285 -31.54 9.01 -20.29
C SER A 285 -31.59 7.62 -19.66
N GLU A 286 -32.80 7.09 -19.43
CA GLU A 286 -32.99 5.72 -18.96
C GLU A 286 -32.60 4.67 -20.00
N ASP A 287 -32.75 5.03 -21.30
CA ASP A 287 -32.40 4.20 -22.42
C ASP A 287 -31.20 4.77 -23.19
N LYS A 288 -30.44 3.85 -23.86
CA LYS A 288 -29.36 4.26 -24.75
C LYS A 288 -29.90 5.25 -25.83
N VAL A 289 -29.40 6.47 -25.83
CA VAL A 289 -29.75 7.50 -26.83
C VAL A 289 -29.36 7.01 -28.24
N LYS A 290 -30.33 6.82 -29.11
CA LYS A 290 -30.07 6.36 -30.48
C LYS A 290 -29.54 7.52 -31.33
N LYS A 291 -28.75 7.17 -32.35
CA LYS A 291 -28.23 8.13 -33.32
C LYS A 291 -29.37 8.63 -34.16
N ASN A 292 -29.57 9.95 -34.20
CA ASN A 292 -30.52 10.65 -35.07
C ASN A 292 -29.72 11.43 -36.11
N ASP A 293 -30.38 11.83 -37.22
CA ASP A 293 -29.75 12.63 -38.29
C ASP A 293 -29.54 14.11 -37.87
N ASP A 294 -30.12 14.53 -36.73
CA ASP A 294 -29.99 15.89 -36.18
C ASP A 294 -28.76 16.02 -35.27
N GLN A 295 -28.34 17.27 -35.05
CA GLN A 295 -27.29 17.58 -34.07
C GLN A 295 -27.74 17.20 -32.66
N ALA A 296 -26.95 16.37 -31.98
CA ALA A 296 -27.19 16.03 -30.58
C ALA A 296 -26.49 17.04 -29.66
N SER A 297 -27.22 17.60 -28.70
CA SER A 297 -26.67 18.44 -27.63
C SER A 297 -26.98 17.82 -26.28
N ILE A 298 -26.04 17.98 -25.32
CA ILE A 298 -26.21 17.55 -23.94
C ILE A 298 -26.21 18.80 -23.08
N GLU A 299 -27.35 19.07 -22.42
CA GLU A 299 -27.43 20.16 -21.44
C GLU A 299 -26.67 19.75 -20.17
N LEU A 300 -25.77 20.62 -19.71
CA LEU A 300 -24.91 20.36 -18.53
C LEU A 300 -25.31 21.28 -17.38
N GLU A 301 -25.20 20.74 -16.16
CA GLU A 301 -25.29 21.51 -14.91
C GLU A 301 -24.00 21.34 -14.09
N ARG A 302 -23.75 22.28 -13.18
CA ARG A 302 -22.57 22.20 -12.29
C ARG A 302 -22.75 21.13 -11.24
N THR A 303 -21.63 20.46 -10.94
CA THR A 303 -21.52 19.54 -9.79
C THR A 303 -21.17 20.30 -8.50
N ASP A 304 -21.32 19.62 -7.37
CA ASP A 304 -20.94 20.16 -6.06
C ASP A 304 -19.42 20.29 -5.93
N ASP A 305 -18.96 21.43 -5.42
CA ASP A 305 -17.53 21.69 -5.22
C ASP A 305 -17.07 21.13 -3.86
N ILE A 306 -16.60 19.89 -3.88
CA ILE A 306 -16.12 19.16 -2.68
C ILE A 306 -15.08 19.97 -1.94
N LEU A 307 -14.09 20.54 -2.65
CA LEU A 307 -12.98 21.25 -2.03
C LEU A 307 -13.42 22.55 -1.36
N LYS A 308 -14.39 23.25 -1.96
CA LYS A 308 -15.00 24.45 -1.36
C LYS A 308 -15.78 24.07 -0.10
N TYR A 309 -16.55 22.99 -0.15
CA TYR A 309 -17.29 22.50 1.02
C TYR A 309 -16.35 22.18 2.18
N LEU A 310 -15.29 21.40 1.92
CA LEU A 310 -14.30 21.02 2.93
C LEU A 310 -13.61 22.24 3.54
N GLY A 311 -13.23 23.25 2.74
CA GLY A 311 -12.61 24.47 3.26
C GLY A 311 -13.53 25.31 4.13
N GLN A 312 -14.85 25.30 3.85
CA GLN A 312 -15.87 26.00 4.64
C GLN A 312 -16.19 25.28 5.97
N HIS A 313 -16.01 23.95 6.02
CA HIS A 313 -16.33 23.11 7.18
C HIS A 313 -15.07 22.55 7.84
N LYS A 314 -13.90 23.08 7.49
CA LYS A 314 -12.60 22.63 8.02
C LYS A 314 -12.54 22.83 9.52
N LYS A 315 -12.15 21.79 10.25
CA LYS A 315 -11.98 21.82 11.71
C LYS A 315 -10.60 22.33 12.10
N ASP A 316 -10.51 22.85 13.32
CA ASP A 316 -9.22 23.23 13.90
C ASP A 316 -8.27 22.02 13.96
N GLY A 317 -7.05 22.22 13.51
CA GLY A 317 -6.03 21.17 13.43
C GLY A 317 -6.16 20.21 12.23
N GLN A 318 -7.19 20.35 11.40
CA GLN A 318 -7.35 19.57 10.18
C GLN A 318 -6.55 20.18 9.05
N PHE A 319 -5.77 19.37 8.33
CA PHE A 319 -4.98 19.79 7.16
C PHE A 319 -5.69 19.46 5.86
N LEU A 320 -5.84 20.44 4.98
CA LEU A 320 -6.51 20.29 3.69
C LEU A 320 -5.57 20.59 2.52
N CYS A 321 -5.26 19.56 1.72
CA CYS A 321 -4.45 19.66 0.50
C CYS A 321 -5.31 19.45 -0.75
N GLY A 322 -5.26 20.41 -1.68
CA GLY A 322 -5.90 20.29 -2.99
C GLY A 322 -4.87 20.02 -4.08
N PHE A 323 -5.31 19.43 -5.19
CA PHE A 323 -4.54 19.34 -6.43
C PHE A 323 -5.03 20.41 -7.42
N SER A 324 -4.09 21.00 -8.15
CA SER A 324 -4.37 21.90 -9.26
C SER A 324 -3.64 21.41 -10.51
N MET A 325 -4.35 21.43 -11.62
CA MET A 325 -3.81 21.04 -12.91
C MET A 325 -4.08 22.18 -13.90
N GLU A 326 -3.01 22.80 -14.32
CA GLU A 326 -3.09 24.05 -15.07
C GLU A 326 -2.26 23.98 -16.35
N THR A 327 -2.73 24.69 -17.38
CA THR A 327 -2.00 24.83 -18.65
C THR A 327 -1.42 26.22 -18.86
N LYS A 328 -1.90 27.21 -18.10
CA LYS A 328 -1.47 28.62 -18.13
C LYS A 328 -1.52 29.21 -16.73
N ASN A 329 -0.57 30.09 -16.40
CA ASN A 329 -0.50 30.80 -15.10
C ASN A 329 -0.72 29.90 -13.87
N MET A 330 -0.02 28.75 -13.86
CA MET A 330 -0.19 27.68 -12.85
C MET A 330 -0.08 28.22 -11.41
N ILE A 331 0.95 29.02 -11.12
CA ILE A 331 1.19 29.54 -9.77
C ILE A 331 0.05 30.48 -9.34
N GLY A 332 -0.30 31.46 -10.17
CA GLY A 332 -1.34 32.43 -9.83
C GLY A 332 -2.72 31.77 -9.62
N ASN A 333 -3.09 30.83 -10.49
CA ASN A 333 -4.37 30.13 -10.37
C ASN A 333 -4.37 29.22 -9.11
N SER A 334 -3.25 28.58 -8.81
CA SER A 334 -3.14 27.69 -7.62
C SER A 334 -3.15 28.49 -6.32
N ARG A 335 -2.53 29.69 -6.26
CA ARG A 335 -2.65 30.59 -5.10
C ARG A 335 -4.07 31.08 -4.90
N ALA A 336 -4.74 31.53 -5.96
CA ALA A 336 -6.14 31.93 -5.88
C ALA A 336 -7.05 30.80 -5.41
N LYS A 337 -6.77 29.55 -5.81
CA LYS A 337 -7.48 28.36 -5.36
C LYS A 337 -7.21 28.09 -3.87
N LEU A 338 -5.97 28.22 -3.40
CA LEU A 338 -5.57 28.04 -2.01
C LEU A 338 -6.37 29.00 -1.10
N GLU A 339 -6.39 30.29 -1.42
CA GLU A 339 -7.11 31.30 -0.65
C GLU A 339 -8.64 31.12 -0.72
N LYS A 340 -9.20 31.05 -1.94
CA LYS A 340 -10.64 30.95 -2.15
C LYS A 340 -11.28 29.75 -1.50
N LYS A 341 -10.54 28.65 -1.36
CA LYS A 341 -11.03 27.38 -0.83
C LYS A 341 -10.48 27.04 0.57
N ASN A 342 -9.82 27.98 1.23
CA ASN A 342 -9.27 27.83 2.58
C ASN A 342 -8.42 26.55 2.72
N LEU A 343 -7.46 26.36 1.79
CA LEU A 343 -6.55 25.21 1.79
C LEU A 343 -5.26 25.56 2.53
N ASP A 344 -4.59 24.56 3.08
CA ASP A 344 -3.26 24.70 3.68
C ASP A 344 -2.15 24.51 2.63
N MET A 345 -2.44 23.69 1.61
CA MET A 345 -1.48 23.41 0.53
C MET A 345 -2.19 23.09 -0.79
N VAL A 346 -1.56 23.45 -1.88
CA VAL A 346 -1.94 23.00 -3.24
C VAL A 346 -0.73 22.32 -3.88
N ALA A 347 -0.92 21.10 -4.36
CA ALA A 347 0.02 20.41 -5.24
C ALA A 347 -0.35 20.73 -6.70
N ALA A 348 0.43 21.62 -7.31
CA ALA A 348 0.17 22.10 -8.67
C ALA A 348 0.97 21.29 -9.70
N ASN A 349 0.30 20.84 -10.76
CA ASN A 349 0.89 20.10 -11.88
C ASN A 349 0.74 20.92 -13.17
N ASN A 350 1.81 20.99 -13.98
CA ASN A 350 1.81 21.61 -15.29
C ASN A 350 1.74 20.55 -16.39
N LEU A 351 0.60 20.45 -17.06
CA LEU A 351 0.39 19.45 -18.14
C LEU A 351 1.31 19.62 -19.37
N LYS A 352 1.98 20.78 -19.52
CA LYS A 352 2.88 21.04 -20.64
C LYS A 352 4.29 20.49 -20.43
N VAL A 353 4.61 20.02 -19.23
CA VAL A 353 5.91 19.42 -18.91
C VAL A 353 5.88 17.94 -19.28
N GLU A 354 6.83 17.50 -20.10
CA GLU A 354 6.99 16.09 -20.44
C GLU A 354 7.22 15.24 -19.18
N GLY A 355 6.51 14.13 -19.07
CA GLY A 355 6.54 13.27 -17.88
C GLY A 355 5.58 13.67 -16.74
N ALA A 356 4.88 14.81 -16.83
CA ALA A 356 3.95 15.30 -15.81
C ALA A 356 2.47 14.88 -16.04
N GLY A 357 2.22 13.87 -16.88
CA GLY A 357 0.87 13.50 -17.31
C GLY A 357 0.11 12.55 -16.35
N PHE A 358 -1.19 12.38 -16.62
CA PHE A 358 -2.08 11.50 -15.85
C PHE A 358 -1.69 10.04 -15.91
N GLN A 359 -1.27 9.54 -17.08
CA GLN A 359 -1.08 8.12 -17.34
C GLN A 359 0.33 7.61 -16.98
N GLY A 360 1.35 8.49 -16.99
CA GLY A 360 2.73 8.15 -16.66
C GLY A 360 2.93 7.75 -15.19
N ASP A 361 4.06 7.14 -14.89
CA ASP A 361 4.46 6.76 -13.53
C ASP A 361 5.28 7.85 -12.82
N THR A 362 5.57 8.95 -13.53
CA THR A 362 6.30 10.11 -13.04
C THR A 362 5.39 11.32 -12.90
N ASN A 363 5.87 12.33 -12.16
CA ASN A 363 5.20 13.63 -12.03
C ASN A 363 6.22 14.75 -11.80
N VAL A 364 5.81 16.00 -12.13
CA VAL A 364 6.50 17.24 -11.82
C VAL A 364 5.52 18.14 -11.09
N LEU A 365 5.78 18.42 -9.82
CA LEU A 365 4.86 19.17 -8.96
C LEU A 365 5.51 20.44 -8.42
N THR A 366 4.70 21.45 -8.17
CA THR A 366 5.03 22.56 -7.30
C THR A 366 4.10 22.55 -6.09
N LEU A 367 4.65 22.44 -4.90
CA LEU A 367 3.92 22.53 -3.64
C LEU A 367 3.79 24.00 -3.24
N ILE A 368 2.56 24.48 -3.12
CA ILE A 368 2.25 25.89 -2.83
C ILE A 368 1.52 25.94 -1.51
N THR A 369 2.08 26.69 -0.57
CA THR A 369 1.45 27.04 0.71
C THR A 369 1.19 28.54 0.75
N GLN A 370 0.70 29.07 1.86
CA GLN A 370 0.51 30.51 2.02
C GLN A 370 1.86 31.25 1.91
N ASP A 371 2.93 30.71 2.50
CA ASP A 371 4.19 31.39 2.69
C ASP A 371 5.28 31.03 1.66
N GLU A 372 5.16 29.86 1.00
CA GLU A 372 6.24 29.38 0.13
C GLU A 372 5.76 28.57 -1.08
N GLU A 373 6.66 28.44 -2.04
CA GLU A 373 6.53 27.62 -3.24
C GLU A 373 7.75 26.71 -3.36
N VAL A 374 7.53 25.40 -3.43
CA VAL A 374 8.59 24.40 -3.55
C VAL A 374 8.39 23.62 -4.85
N SER A 375 9.23 23.85 -5.83
CA SER A 375 9.24 23.09 -7.09
C SER A 375 9.97 21.77 -6.91
N LEU A 376 9.32 20.67 -7.25
CA LEU A 376 9.88 19.33 -7.26
C LEU A 376 10.33 18.97 -8.68
N PRO A 377 11.51 18.34 -8.85
CA PRO A 377 11.94 17.85 -10.15
C PRO A 377 11.07 16.68 -10.63
N LEU A 378 11.29 16.22 -11.86
CA LEU A 378 10.69 15.00 -12.37
C LEU A 378 11.08 13.81 -11.46
N MET A 379 10.11 13.13 -10.91
CA MET A 379 10.30 11.98 -10.03
C MET A 379 9.14 10.97 -10.16
N SER A 380 9.30 9.80 -9.55
CA SER A 380 8.20 8.83 -9.49
C SER A 380 7.00 9.40 -8.71
N LYS A 381 5.79 8.89 -8.98
CA LYS A 381 4.60 9.29 -8.22
C LYS A 381 4.69 8.90 -6.75
N GLU A 382 5.39 7.82 -6.42
CA GLU A 382 5.66 7.42 -5.04
C GLU A 382 6.60 8.41 -4.34
N ASP A 383 7.69 8.85 -5.00
CA ASP A 383 8.58 9.87 -4.44
C ASP A 383 7.87 11.22 -4.30
N ALA A 384 7.05 11.60 -5.28
CA ALA A 384 6.22 12.80 -5.20
C ALA A 384 5.23 12.75 -4.03
N ALA A 385 4.61 11.58 -3.80
CA ALA A 385 3.73 11.35 -2.65
C ALA A 385 4.47 11.51 -1.32
N LEU A 386 5.69 10.98 -1.21
CA LEU A 386 6.54 11.17 -0.02
C LEU A 386 6.84 12.66 0.21
N LYS A 387 7.20 13.42 -0.83
CA LYS A 387 7.46 14.87 -0.70
C LYS A 387 6.23 15.67 -0.27
N ILE A 388 5.04 15.29 -0.77
CA ILE A 388 3.77 15.88 -0.33
C ILE A 388 3.56 15.60 1.17
N LEU A 389 3.72 14.36 1.60
CA LEU A 389 3.55 13.97 3.01
C LEU A 389 4.60 14.60 3.92
N ASP A 390 5.88 14.67 3.48
CA ASP A 390 6.95 15.37 4.21
C ASP A 390 6.57 16.83 4.46
N LYS A 391 6.06 17.49 3.43
CA LYS A 391 5.64 18.89 3.55
C LYS A 391 4.45 19.03 4.49
N ILE A 392 3.45 18.19 4.40
CA ILE A 392 2.28 18.18 5.30
C ILE A 392 2.74 18.04 6.76
N ILE A 393 3.59 17.05 7.04
CA ILE A 393 4.11 16.81 8.40
C ILE A 393 4.89 18.01 8.92
N SER A 394 5.68 18.67 8.07
CA SER A 394 6.44 19.86 8.47
C SER A 394 5.56 21.06 8.85
N LEU A 395 4.33 21.11 8.31
CA LEU A 395 3.36 22.19 8.58
C LEU A 395 2.38 21.85 9.72
N THR A 396 2.32 20.59 10.14
CA THR A 396 1.40 20.13 11.21
C THR A 396 2.09 19.84 12.54
N LYS A 397 3.42 20.00 12.59
CA LYS A 397 4.21 20.00 13.82
C LYS A 397 4.18 21.38 14.47
#